data_721e2f08c30ee449b5b26b2027f9c8d3
#
_entry.id   721e2f08c30ee449b5b26b2027f9c8d3
#
_cell.length_a   1.000
_cell.length_b   1.000
_cell.length_c   1.000
_cell.angle_alpha   90.00
_cell.angle_beta   90.00
_cell.angle_gamma   90.00
#
_symmetry.space_group_name_H-M   'P 1'
#
loop_
_entity.id
_entity.type
_entity.pdbx_description
1 polymer ?
#
loop_
_entity_poly.entity_id
_entity_poly.type
_entity_poly.pdbx_seq_one_letter_code
_entity_poly.pdbx_strand_id
1 'polypeptide(L)'
;MYKSIYSLAQASFTEQKSEFIAKISPVKTEEDAVSFIESVKAENRKARHNCYAYVLSGGNLSRYSDDGEPSGTAGSPILDVIQKNGLSDVAIVVTRYFGGILLGKGGLTRAYSTAASMAVSAARIMELEPAKALTVT
;
A
#
# COMPACT_ATOMS: atom_id res chain seq x y z
N MET A 1 12.28 -15.02 7.93
CA MET A 1 10.82 -15.20 8.02
C MET A 1 10.11 -13.89 7.73
N TYR A 2 9.04 -13.91 6.99
CA TYR A 2 8.25 -12.73 6.70
C TYR A 2 6.78 -13.08 6.67
N LYS A 3 5.91 -12.05 6.61
CA LYS A 3 4.47 -12.20 6.58
C LYS A 3 3.93 -11.71 5.25
N SER A 4 2.78 -12.20 4.86
CA SER A 4 2.06 -11.71 3.70
C SER A 4 0.56 -11.69 4.04
N ILE A 5 -0.28 -11.56 3.03
CA ILE A 5 -1.73 -11.50 3.24
C ILE A 5 -2.43 -12.53 2.37
N TYR A 6 -3.64 -12.92 2.78
CA TYR A 6 -4.40 -13.95 2.06
C TYR A 6 -5.10 -13.40 0.82
N SER A 7 -5.61 -12.20 0.90
CA SER A 7 -6.42 -11.65 -0.19
C SER A 7 -6.42 -10.14 -0.15
N LEU A 8 -6.94 -9.54 -1.21
CA LEU A 8 -7.09 -8.09 -1.33
C LEU A 8 -7.94 -7.54 -0.20
N ALA A 9 -7.53 -6.39 0.32
CA ALA A 9 -8.29 -5.67 1.33
C ALA A 9 -8.27 -4.18 1.01
N GLN A 10 -9.17 -3.44 1.62
CA GLN A 10 -9.34 -2.02 1.34
C GLN A 10 -9.78 -1.29 2.60
N ALA A 11 -9.32 -0.05 2.74
CA ALA A 11 -9.77 0.85 3.79
C ALA A 11 -9.70 2.28 3.26
N SER A 12 -10.48 3.18 3.83
CA SER A 12 -10.45 4.58 3.39
C SER A 12 -10.76 5.51 4.55
N PHE A 13 -10.34 6.76 4.41
CA PHE A 13 -10.70 7.80 5.36
C PHE A 13 -10.60 9.16 4.66
N THR A 14 -11.16 10.17 5.31
CA THR A 14 -11.14 11.55 4.80
C THR A 14 -10.33 12.42 5.75
N GLU A 15 -9.44 13.23 5.19
CA GLU A 15 -8.63 14.18 5.95
C GLU A 15 -8.60 15.49 5.17
N GLN A 16 -8.96 16.60 5.84
CA GLN A 16 -9.00 17.91 5.19
C GLN A 16 -9.74 17.85 3.85
N LYS A 17 -10.89 17.20 3.84
CA LYS A 17 -11.76 17.00 2.67
C LYS A 17 -11.16 16.16 1.54
N SER A 18 -9.90 15.72 1.66
CA SER A 18 -9.34 14.76 0.72
C SER A 18 -9.75 13.35 1.14
N GLU A 19 -10.12 12.53 0.17
CA GLU A 19 -10.42 11.12 0.42
C GLU A 19 -9.20 10.28 0.06
N PHE A 20 -8.79 9.42 1.00
CA PHE A 20 -7.66 8.50 0.81
C PHE A 20 -8.21 7.08 0.84
N ILE A 21 -8.03 6.36 -0.25
CA ILE A 21 -8.49 4.98 -0.39
C ILE A 21 -7.26 4.09 -0.55
N ALA A 22 -7.02 3.22 0.43
CA ALA A 22 -5.88 2.31 0.40
C ALA A 22 -6.35 0.91 0.05
N LYS A 23 -5.69 0.30 -0.94
CA LYS A 23 -5.92 -1.09 -1.33
C LYS A 23 -4.61 -1.85 -1.18
N ILE A 24 -4.67 -3.02 -0.56
CA ILE A 24 -3.52 -3.90 -0.41
C ILE A 24 -3.85 -5.23 -1.08
N SER A 25 -2.90 -5.74 -1.85
CA SER A 25 -3.08 -6.99 -2.59
C SER A 25 -1.87 -7.90 -2.41
N PRO A 26 -2.09 -9.22 -2.30
CA PRO A 26 -0.97 -10.14 -2.40
C PRO A 26 -0.46 -10.14 -3.83
N VAL A 27 0.86 -10.11 -3.99
CA VAL A 27 1.51 -10.18 -5.30
C VAL A 27 2.74 -11.05 -5.16
N LYS A 28 3.13 -11.75 -6.21
CA LYS A 28 4.30 -12.63 -6.15
C LYS A 28 5.45 -12.15 -7.01
N THR A 29 5.15 -11.39 -8.05
CA THR A 29 6.14 -10.90 -9.01
C THR A 29 5.95 -9.41 -9.23
N GLU A 30 6.95 -8.76 -9.82
CA GLU A 30 6.78 -7.37 -10.22
C GLU A 30 5.67 -7.19 -11.23
N GLU A 31 5.49 -8.15 -12.12
CA GLU A 31 4.38 -8.09 -13.08
C GLU A 31 3.03 -8.07 -12.38
N ASP A 32 2.87 -8.90 -11.35
CA ASP A 32 1.65 -8.90 -10.54
C ASP A 32 1.44 -7.55 -9.87
N ALA A 33 2.50 -6.99 -9.30
CA ALA A 33 2.41 -5.70 -8.61
C ALA A 33 2.03 -4.60 -9.59
N VAL A 34 2.68 -4.55 -10.75
CA VAL A 34 2.38 -3.53 -11.77
C VAL A 34 0.96 -3.68 -12.28
N SER A 35 0.49 -4.91 -12.52
CA SER A 35 -0.88 -5.15 -12.96
C SER A 35 -1.89 -4.66 -11.94
N PHE A 36 -1.64 -4.92 -10.65
CA PHE A 36 -2.50 -4.44 -9.58
C PHE A 36 -2.54 -2.91 -9.55
N ILE A 37 -1.37 -2.26 -9.60
CA ILE A 37 -1.27 -0.80 -9.59
C ILE A 37 -2.04 -0.21 -10.77
N GLU A 38 -1.86 -0.76 -11.97
CA GLU A 38 -2.52 -0.26 -13.17
C GLU A 38 -4.02 -0.45 -13.10
N SER A 39 -4.50 -1.55 -12.51
CA SER A 39 -5.93 -1.78 -12.34
C SER A 39 -6.55 -0.74 -11.40
N VAL A 40 -5.86 -0.38 -10.31
CA VAL A 40 -6.35 0.64 -9.39
C VAL A 40 -6.38 2.00 -10.07
N LYS A 41 -5.35 2.34 -10.83
CA LYS A 41 -5.32 3.60 -11.59
C LYS A 41 -6.47 3.67 -12.59
N ALA A 42 -6.75 2.57 -13.28
CA ALA A 42 -7.84 2.52 -14.27
C ALA A 42 -9.20 2.73 -13.62
N GLU A 43 -9.39 2.22 -12.40
CA GLU A 43 -10.64 2.40 -11.65
C GLU A 43 -10.79 3.81 -11.08
N ASN A 44 -9.69 4.56 -10.98
CA ASN A 44 -9.67 5.85 -10.31
C ASN A 44 -9.06 6.94 -11.19
N ARG A 45 -9.49 6.99 -12.44
CA ARG A 45 -8.93 7.93 -13.44
C ARG A 45 -9.05 9.39 -13.06
N LYS A 46 -10.06 9.74 -12.25
CA LYS A 46 -10.27 11.13 -11.82
C LYS A 46 -9.44 11.50 -10.60
N ALA A 47 -8.80 10.53 -9.96
CA ALA A 47 -7.94 10.82 -8.83
C ALA A 47 -6.66 11.48 -9.31
N ARG A 48 -6.15 12.44 -8.55
CA ARG A 48 -4.91 13.13 -8.90
C ARG A 48 -3.68 12.25 -8.65
N HIS A 49 -3.74 11.39 -7.64
CA HIS A 49 -2.58 10.61 -7.23
C HIS A 49 -2.99 9.19 -6.87
N ASN A 50 -2.23 8.23 -7.38
CA ASN A 50 -2.32 6.82 -7.02
C ASN A 50 -0.91 6.40 -6.60
N CYS A 51 -0.56 6.71 -5.35
CA CYS A 51 0.76 6.45 -4.80
C CYS A 51 0.87 5.00 -4.37
N TYR A 52 2.05 4.42 -4.46
CA TYR A 52 2.16 3.00 -4.18
C TYR A 52 3.51 2.59 -3.61
N ALA A 53 3.54 1.40 -3.05
CA ALA A 53 4.77 0.70 -2.69
C ALA A 53 4.50 -0.80 -2.76
N TYR A 54 5.54 -1.57 -3.07
CA TYR A 54 5.46 -3.02 -2.96
C TYR A 54 6.79 -3.59 -2.53
N VAL A 55 6.71 -4.75 -1.90
CA VAL A 55 7.86 -5.48 -1.38
C VAL A 55 7.71 -6.94 -1.81
N LEU A 56 8.76 -7.49 -2.38
CA LEU A 56 8.78 -8.85 -2.91
C LEU A 56 9.99 -9.61 -2.38
N SER A 57 9.93 -10.93 -2.48
CA SER A 57 11.07 -11.82 -2.24
C SER A 57 11.69 -11.64 -0.85
N GLY A 58 10.84 -11.56 0.17
CA GLY A 58 11.32 -11.46 1.55
C GLY A 58 12.02 -10.15 1.85
N GLY A 59 11.72 -9.09 1.10
CA GLY A 59 12.34 -7.79 1.29
C GLY A 59 13.49 -7.49 0.34
N ASN A 60 13.84 -8.44 -0.55
CA ASN A 60 14.95 -8.25 -1.48
C ASN A 60 14.64 -7.24 -2.58
N LEU A 61 13.36 -7.04 -2.88
CA LEU A 61 12.94 -6.09 -3.90
C LEU A 61 11.85 -5.20 -3.33
N SER A 62 12.06 -3.89 -3.40
CA SER A 62 11.04 -2.93 -3.01
C SER A 62 11.04 -1.77 -3.99
N ARG A 63 9.84 -1.23 -4.24
CA ARG A 63 9.63 -0.07 -5.10
C ARG A 63 8.56 0.80 -4.50
N TYR A 64 8.57 2.07 -4.84
CA TYR A 64 7.52 2.99 -4.42
C TYR A 64 7.43 4.16 -5.39
N SER A 65 6.31 4.87 -5.32
CA SER A 65 6.10 6.07 -6.13
C SER A 65 5.23 7.06 -5.39
N ASP A 66 5.60 8.33 -5.48
CA ASP A 66 4.80 9.44 -4.97
C ASP A 66 3.69 9.84 -5.95
N ASP A 67 3.74 9.36 -7.17
CA ASP A 67 2.76 9.64 -8.24
C ASP A 67 2.31 11.11 -8.27
N GLY A 68 3.26 12.02 -8.30
CA GLY A 68 2.99 13.45 -8.41
C GLY A 68 2.79 14.19 -7.10
N GLU A 69 2.72 13.49 -5.97
CA GLU A 69 2.76 14.17 -4.67
C GLU A 69 4.17 14.71 -4.41
N PRO A 70 4.35 15.67 -3.50
CA PRO A 70 5.69 16.15 -3.19
C PRO A 70 6.61 15.01 -2.77
N SER A 71 7.87 15.10 -3.19
CA SER A 71 8.85 14.04 -2.98
C SER A 71 8.92 13.59 -1.52
N GLY A 72 8.81 12.28 -1.31
CA GLY A 72 8.94 11.67 0.01
C GLY A 72 7.68 11.70 0.87
N THR A 73 6.57 12.21 0.37
CA THR A 73 5.36 12.38 1.19
C THR A 73 4.37 11.23 1.08
N ALA A 74 4.51 10.36 0.10
CA ALA A 74 3.50 9.33 -0.16
C ALA A 74 4.10 7.93 -0.30
N GLY A 75 4.92 7.70 -1.33
CA GLY A 75 5.44 6.37 -1.62
C GLY A 75 6.31 5.80 -0.49
N SER A 76 7.24 6.60 0.01
CA SER A 76 8.12 6.18 1.10
C SER A 76 7.35 5.89 2.40
N PRO A 77 6.40 6.71 2.82
CA PRO A 77 5.55 6.38 3.98
C PRO A 77 4.77 5.08 3.81
N ILE A 78 4.27 4.80 2.60
CA ILE A 78 3.58 3.53 2.34
C ILE A 78 4.56 2.36 2.47
N LEU A 79 5.75 2.49 1.89
CA LEU A 79 6.79 1.46 1.99
C LEU A 79 7.16 1.20 3.45
N ASP A 80 7.32 2.25 4.25
CA ASP A 80 7.63 2.11 5.67
C ASP A 80 6.60 1.27 6.41
N VAL A 81 5.33 1.44 6.10
CA VAL A 81 4.25 0.68 6.73
C VAL A 81 4.40 -0.81 6.40
N ILE A 82 4.68 -1.13 5.14
CA ILE A 82 4.89 -2.53 4.73
C ILE A 82 6.06 -3.12 5.51
N GLN A 83 7.18 -2.40 5.56
CA GLN A 83 8.40 -2.89 6.21
C GLN A 83 8.24 -3.03 7.72
N LYS A 84 7.59 -2.06 8.37
CA LYS A 84 7.37 -2.11 9.81
C LYS A 84 6.50 -3.29 10.23
N ASN A 85 5.61 -3.71 9.36
CA ASN A 85 4.75 -4.85 9.64
C ASN A 85 5.37 -6.18 9.21
N GLY A 86 6.61 -6.15 8.73
CA GLY A 86 7.32 -7.36 8.31
C GLY A 86 6.67 -8.07 7.12
N LEU A 87 5.99 -7.32 6.26
CA LEU A 87 5.27 -7.91 5.13
C LEU A 87 6.15 -8.02 3.89
N SER A 88 5.92 -9.05 3.11
CA SER A 88 6.51 -9.23 1.80
C SER A 88 5.47 -9.84 0.88
N ASP A 89 5.72 -9.79 -0.44
CA ASP A 89 4.79 -10.27 -1.46
C ASP A 89 3.45 -9.56 -1.35
N VAL A 90 3.51 -8.24 -1.12
CA VAL A 90 2.34 -7.38 -1.07
C VAL A 90 2.58 -6.09 -1.82
N ALA A 91 1.51 -5.49 -2.32
CA ALA A 91 1.51 -4.15 -2.90
C ALA A 91 0.38 -3.35 -2.26
N ILE A 92 0.66 -2.09 -1.98
CA ILE A 92 -0.35 -1.15 -1.47
C ILE A 92 -0.42 0.03 -2.44
N VAL A 93 -1.64 0.39 -2.83
CA VAL A 93 -1.89 1.62 -3.59
C VAL A 93 -2.81 2.50 -2.75
N VAL A 94 -2.40 3.74 -2.55
CA VAL A 94 -3.25 4.74 -1.88
C VAL A 94 -3.67 5.77 -2.92
N THR A 95 -4.97 5.81 -3.18
CA THR A 95 -5.59 6.74 -4.13
C THR A 95 -6.09 7.95 -3.37
N ARG A 96 -5.77 9.15 -3.84
CA ARG A 96 -6.23 10.38 -3.19
C ARG A 96 -7.07 11.20 -4.13
N TYR A 97 -8.28 11.56 -3.66
CA TYR A 97 -9.15 12.54 -4.31
C TYR A 97 -9.02 13.84 -3.53
N PHE A 98 -8.44 14.85 -4.18
CA PHE A 98 -8.18 16.14 -3.54
C PHE A 98 -9.50 16.85 -3.19
N GLY A 99 -9.59 17.36 -1.97
CA GLY A 99 -10.80 18.03 -1.48
C GLY A 99 -10.74 19.56 -1.43
N GLY A 100 -9.71 20.15 -2.05
CA GLY A 100 -9.58 21.61 -2.11
C GLY A 100 -8.79 22.24 -0.97
N ILE A 101 -8.36 21.44 0.01
CA ILE A 101 -7.57 21.93 1.14
C ILE A 101 -6.20 21.27 1.11
N LEU A 102 -5.14 22.10 1.18
CA LEU A 102 -3.78 21.58 1.21
C LEU A 102 -3.46 21.02 2.60
N LEU A 103 -2.81 19.85 2.63
CA LEU A 103 -2.41 19.21 3.88
C LEU A 103 -1.02 19.63 4.35
N GLY A 104 -0.18 20.10 3.43
CA GLY A 104 1.24 20.31 3.69
C GLY A 104 1.99 18.98 3.71
N LYS A 105 3.33 19.05 3.66
CA LYS A 105 4.15 17.84 3.58
C LYS A 105 3.97 16.91 4.79
N GLY A 106 3.96 17.47 5.99
CA GLY A 106 3.77 16.66 7.20
C GLY A 106 2.40 16.01 7.25
N GLY A 107 1.37 16.75 6.85
CA GLY A 107 0.01 16.21 6.80
C GLY A 107 -0.13 15.10 5.77
N LEU A 108 0.48 15.28 4.59
CA LEU A 108 0.47 14.25 3.54
C LEU A 108 1.16 12.99 4.03
N THR A 109 2.34 13.12 4.61
CA THR A 109 3.10 11.96 5.10
C THR A 109 2.27 11.17 6.12
N ARG A 110 1.63 11.86 7.05
CA ARG A 110 0.77 11.19 8.05
C ARG A 110 -0.44 10.54 7.41
N ALA A 111 -1.06 11.19 6.44
CA ALA A 111 -2.26 10.68 5.78
C ALA A 111 -1.94 9.40 5.00
N TYR A 112 -0.85 9.39 4.24
CA TYR A 112 -0.46 8.20 3.48
C TYR A 112 -0.06 7.04 4.41
N SER A 113 0.67 7.33 5.50
CA SER A 113 0.98 6.31 6.50
C SER A 113 -0.28 5.74 7.13
N THR A 114 -1.21 6.60 7.51
CA THR A 114 -2.47 6.18 8.13
C THR A 114 -3.28 5.31 7.18
N ALA A 115 -3.42 5.73 5.92
CA ALA A 115 -4.17 4.96 4.94
C ALA A 115 -3.56 3.57 4.74
N ALA A 116 -2.25 3.50 4.57
CA ALA A 116 -1.56 2.23 4.39
C ALA A 116 -1.72 1.34 5.62
N SER A 117 -1.59 1.90 6.82
CA SER A 117 -1.78 1.14 8.07
C SER A 117 -3.19 0.60 8.19
N MET A 118 -4.18 1.37 7.78
CA MET A 118 -5.58 0.93 7.81
C MET A 118 -5.80 -0.26 6.86
N ALA A 119 -5.19 -0.22 5.67
CA ALA A 119 -5.29 -1.33 4.72
C ALA A 119 -4.65 -2.59 5.28
N VAL A 120 -3.48 -2.46 5.92
CA VAL A 120 -2.81 -3.60 6.57
C VAL A 120 -3.70 -4.18 7.66
N SER A 121 -4.32 -3.31 8.47
CA SER A 121 -5.22 -3.76 9.54
C SER A 121 -6.45 -4.48 9.00
N ALA A 122 -6.93 -4.08 7.83
CA ALA A 122 -8.08 -4.72 7.19
C ALA A 122 -7.71 -6.06 6.54
N ALA A 123 -6.43 -6.29 6.26
CA ALA A 123 -5.97 -7.49 5.59
C ALA A 123 -5.81 -8.64 6.58
N ARG A 124 -5.97 -9.86 6.08
CA ARG A 124 -5.72 -11.06 6.88
C ARG A 124 -4.26 -11.45 6.66
N ILE A 125 -3.47 -11.34 7.72
CA ILE A 125 -2.04 -11.60 7.66
C ILE A 125 -1.76 -13.09 7.85
N MET A 126 -0.81 -13.61 7.09
CA MET A 126 -0.30 -14.97 7.26
C MET A 126 1.22 -14.93 7.35
N GLU A 127 1.78 -15.87 8.10
CA GLU A 127 3.22 -16.03 8.16
C GLU A 127 3.67 -16.99 7.07
N LEU A 128 4.71 -16.60 6.34
CA LEU A 128 5.28 -17.43 5.29
C LEU A 128 6.54 -18.10 5.82
N GLU A 129 6.35 -19.28 6.36
CA GLU A 129 7.45 -20.08 6.90
C GLU A 129 7.30 -21.49 6.35
N PRO A 130 8.26 -21.97 5.56
CA PRO A 130 8.12 -23.26 4.87
C PRO A 130 7.72 -24.42 5.77
N ALA A 131 8.32 -24.55 6.94
CA ALA A 131 8.00 -25.64 7.84
C ALA A 131 6.56 -25.57 8.35
N LYS A 132 6.10 -24.37 8.65
CA LYS A 132 4.72 -24.18 9.14
C LYS A 132 3.70 -24.31 8.02
N ALA A 133 4.06 -23.87 6.83
CA ALA A 133 3.16 -23.98 5.69
C ALA A 133 2.78 -25.42 5.41
N LEU A 134 3.64 -26.36 5.75
CA LEU A 134 3.38 -27.79 5.54
C LEU A 134 2.52 -28.40 6.64
N THR A 135 2.45 -27.79 7.79
CA THR A 135 1.78 -28.35 8.95
C THR A 135 0.46 -27.68 9.27
N VAL A 136 0.23 -26.50 8.76
CA VAL A 136 -1.02 -25.80 8.99
C VAL A 136 -2.09 -26.36 8.08
N THR A 137 -3.13 -26.86 8.66
CA THR A 137 -4.22 -27.45 7.93
C THR A 137 -5.54 -27.04 8.55
#